data_4e660d89a5bfce4f6f4ab93776655c2c
#
_entry.id   4e660d89a5bfce4f6f4ab93776655c2c
#
_cell.length_a   1.000
_cell.length_b   1.000
_cell.length_c   1.000
_cell.angle_alpha   90.00
_cell.angle_beta   90.00
_cell.angle_gamma   90.00
#
_symmetry.space_group_name_H-M   'P 1'
#
loop_
_entity.id
_entity.type
_entity.pdbx_description
1 polymer ?
#
loop_
_entity_poly.entity_id
_entity_poly.type
_entity_poly.pdbx_seq_one_letter_code
_entity_poly.pdbx_strand_id
1 'polypeptide(L)'
;MTGISIDLSPILEDLNPWWREPGARKALAWPVRRSVHQRLLGQLVRLDDWRAQVLLGPRQVGKTTLLKQLADDLLDRRWPAQNLTYFDFEDDRLEREVRPEEIAGLRPAGANPDLPQVFLLDELRHVPRWDRWLKRAVDNQVGRIVATDSAASLLREESGQGRWDEIRLEGLTYREFAALSPGPGVLEADSPAPRAARPPIPDADPELIERYFALGGFPAHAASFDYPLVRERLRGDVVDRAIRHDLTGRVDDPEQVRRLFVYLMQQSGGVQNAADRASDLEVDPRTVAKWIELLKDTILVAALPRGATSAKASARLRGRPRLYAADHGLVNAFAKAPTRDPELRSRAFEAAVYRHLRDVARQHDGGLSYLRWNDELEVDFLVEVGREGFAVEVTQSIQPKADKRKTLERAAERAGARRAILIHGGLAEGEVEGVGFVPIGRFLWDPWNALTGGGA
;
A
#
# COMPACT_ATOMS: atom_id res chain seq x y z
N MET A 1 31.73 -22.16 -22.52
CA MET A 1 31.74 -20.70 -22.37
C MET A 1 32.07 -20.39 -20.94
N THR A 2 33.30 -20.00 -20.68
CA THR A 2 33.79 -19.59 -19.35
C THR A 2 33.11 -18.28 -18.99
N GLY A 3 32.07 -18.35 -18.15
CA GLY A 3 31.41 -17.17 -17.62
C GLY A 3 32.43 -16.35 -16.82
N ILE A 4 32.61 -15.11 -17.20
CA ILE A 4 33.33 -14.13 -16.40
C ILE A 4 32.60 -14.06 -15.05
N SER A 5 33.28 -14.54 -14.00
CA SER A 5 32.79 -14.38 -12.64
C SER A 5 32.93 -12.90 -12.27
N ILE A 6 31.84 -12.15 -12.26
CA ILE A 6 31.88 -10.79 -11.73
C ILE A 6 32.11 -10.89 -10.23
N ASP A 7 33.14 -10.21 -9.77
CA ASP A 7 33.36 -10.04 -8.33
C ASP A 7 32.30 -9.10 -7.75
N LEU A 8 31.36 -9.64 -7.01
CA LEU A 8 30.30 -8.87 -6.35
C LEU A 8 30.78 -8.14 -5.09
N SER A 9 32.01 -8.42 -4.61
CA SER A 9 32.51 -7.86 -3.37
C SER A 9 32.49 -6.34 -3.32
N PRO A 10 32.92 -5.60 -4.40
CA PRO A 10 32.89 -4.13 -4.36
C PRO A 10 31.46 -3.56 -4.26
N ILE A 11 30.50 -4.17 -4.96
CA ILE A 11 29.08 -3.74 -4.91
C ILE A 11 28.51 -4.00 -3.52
N LEU A 12 28.76 -5.20 -2.97
CA LEU A 12 28.28 -5.58 -1.65
C LEU A 12 28.86 -4.70 -0.54
N GLU A 13 30.15 -4.39 -0.61
CA GLU A 13 30.79 -3.53 0.38
C GLU A 13 30.28 -2.08 0.31
N ASP A 14 29.94 -1.58 -0.87
CA ASP A 14 29.32 -0.26 -1.02
C ASP A 14 27.87 -0.24 -0.53
N LEU A 15 27.11 -1.31 -0.80
CA LEU A 15 25.73 -1.45 -0.32
C LEU A 15 25.67 -1.69 1.19
N ASN A 16 26.75 -2.26 1.80
CA ASN A 16 26.82 -2.63 3.21
C ASN A 16 28.02 -1.96 3.91
N PRO A 17 28.06 -0.62 4.00
CA PRO A 17 29.21 0.10 4.55
C PRO A 17 29.52 -0.28 6.00
N TRP A 18 28.55 -0.79 6.75
CA TRP A 18 28.72 -1.26 8.13
C TRP A 18 29.61 -2.51 8.26
N TRP A 19 29.92 -3.21 7.16
CA TRP A 19 30.87 -4.33 7.20
C TRP A 19 32.30 -3.85 7.43
N ARG A 20 32.64 -2.67 6.92
CA ARG A 20 33.96 -2.05 7.11
C ARG A 20 34.07 -1.22 8.37
N GLU A 21 33.05 -0.39 8.59
CA GLU A 21 32.92 0.48 9.74
C GLU A 21 31.54 0.27 10.38
N PRO A 22 31.45 -0.39 11.56
CA PRO A 22 30.15 -0.63 12.21
C PRO A 22 29.34 0.64 12.52
N GLY A 23 29.99 1.82 12.51
CA GLY A 23 29.36 3.13 12.63
C GLY A 23 29.06 3.82 11.31
N ALA A 24 29.56 3.32 10.18
CA ALA A 24 29.31 3.90 8.86
C ALA A 24 27.88 3.57 8.43
N ARG A 25 27.00 4.49 8.73
CA ARG A 25 25.63 4.52 8.23
C ARG A 25 25.62 5.59 7.16
N LYS A 26 25.43 5.22 5.89
CA LYS A 26 24.95 6.23 4.94
C LYS A 26 23.70 6.78 5.60
N ALA A 27 23.55 8.11 5.65
CA ALA A 27 22.36 8.77 6.21
C ALA A 27 21.10 8.15 5.56
N LEU A 28 20.70 7.03 6.12
CA LEU A 28 19.73 6.13 5.58
C LEU A 28 18.44 6.48 6.26
N ALA A 29 17.68 7.23 5.59
CA ALA A 29 16.32 7.11 5.88
C ALA A 29 15.78 8.06 6.95
N TRP A 30 14.80 8.61 6.52
CA TRP A 30 13.74 9.30 7.24
C TRP A 30 13.55 8.70 8.65
N PRO A 31 13.60 9.48 9.72
CA PRO A 31 13.48 8.97 11.09
C PRO A 31 12.08 8.43 11.40
N VAL A 32 11.09 8.75 10.55
CA VAL A 32 9.72 8.25 10.75
C VAL A 32 9.64 6.80 10.26
N ARG A 33 9.31 5.89 11.17
CA ARG A 33 9.07 4.48 10.88
C ARG A 33 7.61 4.26 10.52
N ARG A 34 7.36 3.47 9.47
CA ARG A 34 6.01 3.02 9.09
C ARG A 34 5.44 2.08 10.15
N SER A 35 4.12 2.01 10.27
CA SER A 35 3.44 1.13 11.23
C SER A 35 3.85 -0.35 11.12
N VAL A 36 4.11 -0.82 9.91
CA VAL A 36 4.56 -2.19 9.63
C VAL A 36 5.99 -2.50 10.11
N HIS A 37 6.82 -1.47 10.34
CA HIS A 37 8.24 -1.60 10.66
C HIS A 37 8.48 -2.41 11.94
N GLN A 38 7.75 -2.12 13.01
CA GLN A 38 7.92 -2.80 14.30
C GLN A 38 7.59 -4.30 14.21
N ARG A 39 6.58 -4.65 13.41
CA ARG A 39 6.22 -6.06 13.15
C ARG A 39 7.38 -6.78 12.46
N LEU A 40 7.93 -6.20 11.40
CA LEU A 40 9.06 -6.78 10.65
C LEU A 40 10.29 -6.94 11.52
N LEU A 41 10.65 -5.88 12.26
CA LEU A 41 11.79 -5.91 13.17
C LEU A 41 11.61 -6.97 14.25
N GLY A 42 10.41 -7.08 14.82
CA GLY A 42 10.09 -8.11 15.82
C GLY A 42 10.27 -9.53 15.27
N GLN A 43 9.89 -9.78 14.00
CA GLN A 43 10.07 -11.08 13.36
C GLN A 43 11.54 -11.40 13.06
N LEU A 44 12.33 -10.40 12.63
CA LEU A 44 13.76 -10.59 12.36
C LEU A 44 14.56 -10.99 13.60
N VAL A 45 14.19 -10.49 14.78
CA VAL A 45 14.89 -10.80 16.03
C VAL A 45 14.39 -12.07 16.75
N ARG A 46 13.26 -12.63 16.33
CA ARG A 46 12.76 -13.91 16.88
C ARG A 46 13.58 -15.06 16.34
N LEU A 47 14.03 -15.96 17.21
CA LEU A 47 14.87 -17.10 16.84
C LEU A 47 14.07 -18.37 16.50
N ASP A 48 12.78 -18.40 16.82
CA ASP A 48 11.88 -19.55 16.67
C ASP A 48 11.08 -19.55 15.35
N ASP A 49 11.05 -18.46 14.59
CA ASP A 49 10.30 -18.34 13.34
C ASP A 49 11.26 -18.05 12.16
N TRP A 50 11.30 -18.96 11.19
CA TRP A 50 12.15 -18.87 9.99
C TRP A 50 11.42 -18.42 8.74
N ARG A 51 10.14 -18.10 8.85
CA ARG A 51 9.39 -17.59 7.70
C ARG A 51 9.99 -16.29 7.16
N ALA A 52 10.16 -16.24 5.86
CA ALA A 52 10.57 -15.01 5.20
C ALA A 52 9.43 -13.98 5.19
N GLN A 53 9.78 -12.71 5.07
CA GLN A 53 8.80 -11.63 4.91
C GLN A 53 8.94 -11.07 3.50
N VAL A 54 7.87 -11.03 2.73
CA VAL A 54 7.88 -10.45 1.37
C VAL A 54 7.02 -9.20 1.35
N LEU A 55 7.67 -8.05 1.18
CA LEU A 55 7.02 -6.75 1.07
C LEU A 55 6.59 -6.49 -0.36
N LEU A 56 5.29 -6.40 -0.58
CA LEU A 56 4.69 -6.08 -1.86
C LEU A 56 4.13 -4.66 -1.83
N GLY A 57 4.44 -3.87 -2.82
CA GLY A 57 3.89 -2.51 -2.89
C GLY A 57 4.29 -1.79 -4.18
N PRO A 58 3.56 -0.76 -4.60
CA PRO A 58 3.88 -0.04 -5.81
C PRO A 58 5.28 0.60 -5.73
N ARG A 59 5.79 1.03 -6.87
CA ARG A 59 7.02 1.83 -6.91
C ARG A 59 6.87 3.08 -6.04
N GLN A 60 7.96 3.54 -5.42
CA GLN A 60 8.05 4.75 -4.58
C GLN A 60 7.19 4.74 -3.29
N VAL A 61 6.65 3.59 -2.89
CA VAL A 61 5.89 3.48 -1.63
C VAL A 61 6.78 3.36 -0.37
N GLY A 62 8.12 3.28 -0.57
CA GLY A 62 9.10 3.25 0.52
C GLY A 62 9.60 1.87 0.92
N LYS A 63 9.52 0.85 0.05
CA LYS A 63 10.02 -0.51 0.32
C LYS A 63 11.53 -0.51 0.66
N THR A 64 12.35 0.03 -0.22
CA THR A 64 13.81 0.20 -0.04
C THR A 64 14.14 0.96 1.24
N THR A 65 13.40 2.06 1.51
CA THR A 65 13.57 2.85 2.74
C THR A 65 13.32 2.00 3.97
N LEU A 66 12.28 1.18 3.95
CA LEU A 66 11.92 0.29 5.06
C LEU A 66 13.01 -0.77 5.31
N LEU A 67 13.57 -1.39 4.25
CA LEU A 67 14.70 -2.32 4.40
C LEU A 67 15.90 -1.64 5.05
N LYS A 68 16.24 -0.43 4.60
CA LYS A 68 17.35 0.35 5.17
C LYS A 68 17.10 0.75 6.62
N GLN A 69 15.86 1.10 6.98
CA GLN A 69 15.48 1.35 8.36
C GLN A 69 15.59 0.10 9.25
N LEU A 70 15.26 -1.08 8.72
CA LEU A 70 15.45 -2.35 9.44
C LEU A 70 16.94 -2.62 9.70
N ALA A 71 17.80 -2.36 8.69
CA ALA A 71 19.24 -2.48 8.87
C ALA A 71 19.75 -1.56 10.00
N ASP A 72 19.33 -0.31 9.99
CA ASP A 72 19.70 0.69 10.97
C ASP A 72 19.31 0.26 12.39
N ASP A 73 18.06 -0.14 12.57
CA ASP A 73 17.54 -0.54 13.88
C ASP A 73 18.14 -1.86 14.40
N LEU A 74 18.55 -2.79 13.51
CA LEU A 74 19.28 -3.99 13.88
C LEU A 74 20.69 -3.63 14.38
N LEU A 75 21.41 -2.73 13.69
CA LEU A 75 22.72 -2.24 14.10
C LEU A 75 22.64 -1.49 15.44
N ASP A 76 21.59 -0.67 15.65
CA ASP A 76 21.34 -0.01 16.95
C ASP A 76 21.12 -1.01 18.08
N ARG A 77 20.51 -2.15 17.79
CA ARG A 77 20.34 -3.27 18.73
C ARG A 77 21.59 -4.13 18.88
N ARG A 78 22.73 -3.69 18.30
CA ARG A 78 24.02 -4.40 18.32
C ARG A 78 23.99 -5.77 17.64
N TRP A 79 23.10 -5.94 16.62
CA TRP A 79 23.20 -7.09 15.74
C TRP A 79 24.56 -7.06 15.04
N PRO A 80 25.30 -8.19 14.94
CA PRO A 80 26.62 -8.17 14.31
C PRO A 80 26.53 -7.66 12.87
N ALA A 81 27.30 -6.64 12.55
CA ALA A 81 27.26 -5.97 11.26
C ALA A 81 27.51 -6.96 10.10
N GLN A 82 28.42 -7.92 10.28
CA GLN A 82 28.75 -8.95 9.29
C GLN A 82 27.69 -10.05 9.15
N ASN A 83 26.69 -10.09 10.05
CA ASN A 83 25.53 -10.94 9.91
C ASN A 83 24.36 -10.26 9.18
N LEU A 84 24.51 -9.02 8.75
CA LEU A 84 23.48 -8.23 8.08
C LEU A 84 23.91 -7.90 6.67
N THR A 85 23.16 -8.37 5.68
CA THR A 85 23.40 -8.16 4.25
C THR A 85 22.19 -7.51 3.60
N TYR A 86 22.39 -6.33 3.02
CA TYR A 86 21.44 -5.70 2.10
C TYR A 86 21.93 -5.90 0.66
N PHE A 87 21.03 -6.21 -0.24
CA PHE A 87 21.34 -6.31 -1.67
C PHE A 87 20.16 -5.84 -2.51
N ASP A 88 20.47 -5.07 -3.56
CA ASP A 88 19.52 -4.55 -4.53
C ASP A 88 19.72 -5.26 -5.87
N PHE A 89 18.72 -6.02 -6.33
CA PHE A 89 18.76 -6.73 -7.60
C PHE A 89 18.50 -5.83 -8.83
N GLU A 90 18.11 -4.56 -8.61
CA GLU A 90 17.95 -3.53 -9.66
C GLU A 90 19.18 -2.60 -9.76
N ASP A 91 20.30 -2.90 -9.05
CA ASP A 91 21.52 -2.09 -9.08
C ASP A 91 22.09 -2.04 -10.51
N ASP A 92 22.29 -0.85 -11.07
CA ASP A 92 22.71 -0.60 -12.44
C ASP A 92 24.16 -1.05 -12.75
N ARG A 93 24.94 -1.36 -11.72
CA ARG A 93 26.29 -1.93 -11.84
C ARG A 93 26.29 -3.44 -12.14
N LEU A 94 25.12 -4.07 -12.07
CA LEU A 94 24.99 -5.51 -12.33
C LEU A 94 24.98 -5.77 -13.85
N GLU A 95 26.12 -6.20 -14.38
CA GLU A 95 26.29 -6.55 -15.80
C GLU A 95 25.63 -7.89 -16.18
N ARG A 96 25.19 -8.68 -15.19
CA ARG A 96 24.54 -9.97 -15.35
C ARG A 96 23.49 -10.18 -14.27
N GLU A 97 22.62 -11.14 -14.53
CA GLU A 97 21.71 -11.67 -13.52
C GLU A 97 22.48 -12.28 -12.34
N VAL A 98 22.19 -11.81 -11.14
CA VAL A 98 22.74 -12.31 -9.87
C VAL A 98 21.71 -13.21 -9.19
N ARG A 99 22.13 -14.39 -8.78
CA ARG A 99 21.25 -15.31 -8.07
C ARG A 99 21.32 -15.08 -6.55
N PRO A 100 20.19 -15.16 -5.85
CA PRO A 100 20.19 -14.98 -4.39
C PRO A 100 21.08 -15.98 -3.65
N GLU A 101 21.33 -17.17 -4.22
CA GLU A 101 22.28 -18.14 -3.68
C GLU A 101 23.73 -17.59 -3.61
N GLU A 102 24.10 -16.76 -4.58
CA GLU A 102 25.43 -16.13 -4.60
C GLU A 102 25.57 -15.16 -3.43
N ILE A 103 24.52 -14.38 -3.14
CA ILE A 103 24.47 -13.46 -2.00
C ILE A 103 24.41 -14.24 -0.67
N ALA A 104 23.57 -15.24 -0.57
CA ALA A 104 23.38 -16.05 0.64
C ALA A 104 24.61 -16.93 0.97
N GLY A 105 25.41 -17.27 -0.04
CA GLY A 105 26.66 -18.02 0.13
C GLY A 105 27.83 -17.17 0.62
N LEU A 106 27.74 -15.85 0.51
CA LEU A 106 28.77 -14.95 0.99
C LEU A 106 28.64 -14.78 2.50
N ARG A 107 29.74 -15.08 3.21
CA ARG A 107 29.87 -14.79 4.64
C ARG A 107 30.98 -13.78 4.85
N PRO A 108 30.64 -12.53 5.20
CA PRO A 108 31.67 -11.53 5.50
C PRO A 108 32.59 -12.01 6.63
N ALA A 109 33.87 -11.68 6.52
CA ALA A 109 34.86 -12.00 7.56
C ALA A 109 34.41 -11.36 8.89
N GLY A 110 34.38 -12.15 9.97
CA GLY A 110 33.97 -11.69 11.29
C GLY A 110 32.46 -11.87 11.59
N ALA A 111 31.70 -12.54 10.70
CA ALA A 111 30.32 -12.90 11.02
C ALA A 111 30.26 -13.82 12.26
N ASN A 112 29.33 -13.54 13.17
CA ASN A 112 29.11 -14.36 14.36
C ASN A 112 28.37 -15.67 13.96
N PRO A 113 28.95 -16.85 14.17
CA PRO A 113 28.35 -18.13 13.81
C PRO A 113 27.14 -18.51 14.69
N ASP A 114 27.05 -17.95 15.90
CA ASP A 114 25.99 -18.26 16.86
C ASP A 114 24.67 -17.50 16.58
N LEU A 115 24.70 -16.53 15.64
CA LEU A 115 23.54 -15.77 15.25
C LEU A 115 23.20 -15.98 13.77
N PRO A 116 21.92 -16.00 13.41
CA PRO A 116 21.53 -16.13 12.02
C PRO A 116 22.00 -14.94 11.16
N GLN A 117 22.25 -15.22 9.89
CA GLN A 117 22.36 -14.16 8.89
C GLN A 117 21.01 -13.48 8.69
N VAL A 118 21.03 -12.19 8.41
CA VAL A 118 19.85 -11.41 8.00
C VAL A 118 20.08 -10.91 6.58
N PHE A 119 19.16 -11.25 5.69
CA PHE A 119 19.17 -10.82 4.30
C PHE A 119 18.03 -9.85 4.05
N LEU A 120 18.37 -8.64 3.62
CA LEU A 120 17.46 -7.60 3.18
C LEU A 120 17.59 -7.48 1.66
N LEU A 121 16.67 -8.12 0.93
CA LEU A 121 16.76 -8.33 -0.52
C LEU A 121 15.76 -7.42 -1.24
N ASP A 122 16.25 -6.46 -2.01
CA ASP A 122 15.41 -5.48 -2.69
C ASP A 122 15.14 -5.90 -4.15
N GLU A 123 13.91 -5.69 -4.63
CA GLU A 123 13.43 -5.90 -6.00
C GLU A 123 13.69 -7.32 -6.55
N LEU A 124 13.20 -8.35 -5.83
CA LEU A 124 13.38 -9.78 -6.19
C LEU A 124 12.84 -10.17 -7.57
N ARG A 125 11.92 -9.40 -8.16
CA ARG A 125 11.40 -9.66 -9.52
C ARG A 125 12.46 -9.75 -10.60
N HIS A 126 13.64 -9.16 -10.38
CA HIS A 126 14.78 -9.25 -11.30
C HIS A 126 15.48 -10.61 -11.26
N VAL A 127 15.02 -11.51 -10.37
CA VAL A 127 15.56 -12.86 -10.20
C VAL A 127 14.55 -13.89 -10.69
N PRO A 128 14.83 -14.61 -11.78
CA PRO A 128 13.97 -15.69 -12.24
C PRO A 128 13.80 -16.78 -11.18
N ARG A 129 12.56 -17.21 -10.96
CA ARG A 129 12.21 -18.29 -10.02
C ARG A 129 12.70 -18.03 -8.59
N TRP A 130 12.73 -16.76 -8.16
CA TRP A 130 13.11 -16.39 -6.79
C TRP A 130 12.23 -17.08 -5.73
N ASP A 131 10.97 -17.35 -6.03
CA ASP A 131 10.02 -18.10 -5.21
C ASP A 131 10.55 -19.49 -4.83
N ARG A 132 11.12 -20.23 -5.80
CA ARG A 132 11.73 -21.55 -5.56
C ARG A 132 12.98 -21.46 -4.70
N TRP A 133 13.78 -20.42 -4.91
CA TRP A 133 14.93 -20.18 -4.05
C TRP A 133 14.49 -19.85 -2.63
N LEU A 134 13.55 -18.92 -2.46
CA LEU A 134 13.07 -18.49 -1.16
C LEU A 134 12.50 -19.68 -0.35
N LYS A 135 11.75 -20.56 -1.01
CA LYS A 135 11.24 -21.79 -0.43
C LYS A 135 12.36 -22.68 0.12
N ARG A 136 13.40 -22.93 -0.67
CA ARG A 136 14.56 -23.72 -0.23
C ARG A 136 15.33 -23.00 0.88
N ALA A 137 15.51 -21.68 0.79
CA ALA A 137 16.22 -20.90 1.78
C ALA A 137 15.56 -20.96 3.16
N VAL A 138 14.23 -20.90 3.22
CA VAL A 138 13.45 -21.05 4.45
C VAL A 138 13.53 -22.48 4.97
N ASP A 139 13.33 -23.50 4.11
CA ASP A 139 13.38 -24.92 4.50
C ASP A 139 14.77 -25.31 5.05
N ASN A 140 15.84 -24.72 4.52
CA ASN A 140 17.22 -24.97 4.95
C ASN A 140 17.72 -23.96 6.02
N GLN A 141 16.87 -23.06 6.48
CA GLN A 141 17.21 -22.05 7.50
C GLN A 141 18.48 -21.24 7.13
N VAL A 142 18.59 -20.83 5.87
CA VAL A 142 19.77 -20.12 5.35
C VAL A 142 20.02 -18.79 6.10
N GLY A 143 18.93 -18.14 6.51
CA GLY A 143 18.97 -16.90 7.28
C GLY A 143 17.57 -16.29 7.46
N ARG A 144 17.51 -15.16 8.13
CA ARG A 144 16.29 -14.34 8.24
C ARG A 144 16.17 -13.49 6.98
N ILE A 145 15.04 -13.54 6.30
CA ILE A 145 14.89 -12.89 4.98
C ILE A 145 13.73 -11.91 5.03
N VAL A 146 14.01 -10.66 4.68
CA VAL A 146 13.01 -9.68 4.26
C VAL A 146 13.31 -9.31 2.82
N ALA A 147 12.34 -9.52 1.96
CA ALA A 147 12.49 -9.25 0.54
C ALA A 147 11.42 -8.27 0.04
N THR A 148 11.69 -7.55 -1.04
CA THR A 148 10.70 -6.65 -1.64
C THR A 148 10.42 -7.00 -3.09
N ASP A 149 9.18 -6.68 -3.52
CA ASP A 149 8.78 -6.69 -4.92
C ASP A 149 7.76 -5.58 -5.21
N SER A 150 7.74 -5.09 -6.43
CA SER A 150 6.78 -4.06 -6.88
C SER A 150 5.55 -4.64 -7.60
N ALA A 151 5.49 -5.95 -7.83
CA ALA A 151 4.36 -6.61 -8.47
C ALA A 151 3.86 -7.82 -7.66
N ALA A 152 2.55 -7.93 -7.50
CA ALA A 152 1.92 -9.04 -6.77
C ALA A 152 1.75 -10.33 -7.60
N SER A 153 1.95 -10.27 -8.92
CA SER A 153 1.64 -11.37 -9.84
C SER A 153 2.52 -12.59 -9.67
N LEU A 154 3.77 -12.39 -9.26
CA LEU A 154 4.74 -13.48 -9.12
C LEU A 154 4.41 -14.44 -7.97
N LEU A 155 3.63 -13.98 -7.00
CA LEU A 155 3.22 -14.78 -5.84
C LEU A 155 1.96 -15.62 -6.09
N ARG A 156 1.19 -15.32 -7.15
CA ARG A 156 -0.05 -16.07 -7.46
C ARG A 156 0.20 -17.45 -8.06
N GLU A 157 1.35 -17.67 -8.69
CA GLU A 157 1.67 -18.93 -9.35
C GLU A 157 2.08 -20.03 -8.37
N GLU A 158 2.70 -19.67 -7.22
CA GLU A 158 2.99 -20.61 -6.14
C GLU A 158 2.71 -19.97 -4.78
N SER A 159 1.69 -20.42 -4.06
CA SER A 159 1.49 -20.00 -2.67
C SER A 159 2.72 -20.37 -1.84
N GLY A 160 3.18 -19.49 -0.95
CA GLY A 160 4.33 -19.70 -0.08
C GLY A 160 4.20 -20.89 0.88
N GLN A 161 3.00 -21.49 0.95
CA GLN A 161 2.69 -22.68 1.74
C GLN A 161 3.23 -22.59 3.19
N GLY A 162 3.08 -21.41 3.82
CA GLY A 162 3.54 -21.15 5.18
C GLY A 162 5.05 -20.87 5.33
N ARG A 163 5.79 -20.70 4.20
CA ARG A 163 7.23 -20.38 4.22
C ARG A 163 7.55 -18.90 4.25
N TRP A 164 6.61 -18.07 3.78
CA TRP A 164 6.74 -16.62 3.91
C TRP A 164 5.39 -15.96 4.19
N ASP A 165 5.46 -14.79 4.78
CA ASP A 165 4.32 -13.89 4.98
C ASP A 165 4.37 -12.78 3.95
N GLU A 166 3.25 -12.55 3.26
CA GLU A 166 3.09 -11.44 2.34
C GLU A 166 2.61 -10.20 3.08
N ILE A 167 3.37 -9.13 2.99
CA ILE A 167 3.05 -7.86 3.61
C ILE A 167 2.85 -6.81 2.51
N ARG A 168 1.63 -6.33 2.36
CA ARG A 168 1.34 -5.26 1.41
C ARG A 168 1.64 -3.91 2.03
N LEU A 169 2.61 -3.21 1.44
CA LEU A 169 2.96 -1.84 1.75
C LEU A 169 2.26 -0.91 0.76
N GLU A 170 1.26 -0.21 1.23
CA GLU A 170 0.49 0.76 0.45
C GLU A 170 0.93 2.19 0.78
N GLY A 171 0.32 3.20 0.17
CA GLY A 171 0.55 4.60 0.50
C GLY A 171 0.45 4.86 2.01
N LEU A 172 0.95 5.97 2.48
CA LEU A 172 0.87 6.37 3.89
C LEU A 172 -0.57 6.42 4.37
N THR A 173 -0.82 5.96 5.59
CA THR A 173 -2.02 6.35 6.32
C THR A 173 -1.96 7.84 6.64
N TYR A 174 -3.09 8.44 6.99
CA TYR A 174 -3.12 9.87 7.39
C TYR A 174 -2.19 10.14 8.58
N ARG A 175 -2.12 9.23 9.57
CA ARG A 175 -1.18 9.31 10.69
C ARG A 175 0.29 9.31 10.24
N GLU A 176 0.65 8.42 9.35
CA GLU A 176 2.01 8.33 8.81
C GLU A 176 2.35 9.56 7.97
N PHE A 177 1.39 10.04 7.17
CA PHE A 177 1.52 11.27 6.39
C PHE A 177 1.73 12.49 7.31
N ALA A 178 0.93 12.61 8.36
CA ALA A 178 1.06 13.66 9.37
C ALA A 178 2.45 13.68 10.02
N ALA A 179 3.00 12.50 10.33
CA ALA A 179 4.33 12.37 10.91
C ALA A 179 5.46 12.79 9.95
N LEU A 180 5.26 12.61 8.63
CA LEU A 180 6.23 12.99 7.59
C LEU A 180 6.05 14.42 7.08
N SER A 181 4.89 15.02 7.31
CA SER A 181 4.59 16.37 6.83
C SER A 181 5.32 17.45 7.66
N PRO A 182 5.80 18.54 7.04
CA PRO A 182 6.32 19.69 7.78
C PRO A 182 5.22 20.32 8.61
N GLY A 183 5.60 20.95 9.73
CA GLY A 183 4.66 21.62 10.60
C GLY A 183 4.06 22.90 10.04
N PRO A 184 3.01 23.44 10.69
CA PRO A 184 2.49 24.73 10.36
C PRO A 184 3.60 25.80 10.34
N GLY A 185 3.65 26.63 9.31
CA GLY A 185 4.62 27.74 9.20
C GLY A 185 6.04 27.35 8.78
N VAL A 186 6.32 26.08 8.48
CA VAL A 186 7.63 25.66 7.93
C VAL A 186 7.54 25.69 6.41
N LEU A 187 8.29 26.58 5.78
CA LEU A 187 8.50 26.61 4.33
C LEU A 187 9.51 25.51 3.94
N GLU A 188 9.37 24.98 2.73
CA GLU A 188 10.17 23.86 2.19
C GLU A 188 11.70 24.11 2.26
N ALA A 189 12.12 25.39 2.22
CA ALA A 189 13.52 25.79 2.23
C ALA A 189 14.21 25.68 3.61
N ASP A 190 13.45 25.58 4.70
CA ASP A 190 14.00 25.79 6.05
C ASP A 190 14.16 24.49 6.88
N SER A 191 13.77 23.34 6.38
CA SER A 191 13.84 22.12 7.18
C SER A 191 14.09 20.83 6.40
N PRO A 192 15.32 20.36 6.34
CA PRO A 192 15.63 19.00 5.91
C PRO A 192 15.37 17.93 6.99
N ALA A 193 15.00 18.31 8.21
CA ALA A 193 14.87 17.36 9.32
C ALA A 193 13.42 16.93 9.55
N PRO A 194 13.13 15.61 9.51
CA PRO A 194 11.86 15.10 9.94
C PRO A 194 11.67 15.32 11.45
N ARG A 195 10.47 15.64 11.85
CA ARG A 195 10.12 15.85 13.26
C ARG A 195 10.20 14.55 14.03
N ALA A 196 11.27 14.32 14.75
CA ALA A 196 11.26 13.42 15.90
C ALA A 196 10.31 14.03 16.95
N ALA A 197 9.33 13.25 17.42
CA ALA A 197 8.42 13.58 18.51
C ALA A 197 7.64 14.91 18.36
N ARG A 198 6.63 14.90 17.49
CA ARG A 198 5.54 15.88 17.58
C ARG A 198 4.49 15.42 18.58
N PRO A 199 3.90 16.37 19.34
CA PRO A 199 2.64 16.08 20.03
C PRO A 199 1.62 15.59 18.98
N PRO A 200 0.62 14.79 19.39
CA PRO A 200 -0.38 14.29 18.46
C PRO A 200 -0.98 15.48 17.71
N ILE A 201 -0.87 15.42 16.38
CA ILE A 201 -1.55 16.39 15.52
C ILE A 201 -3.03 16.15 15.72
N PRO A 202 -3.81 17.20 15.98
CA PRO A 202 -5.25 17.05 16.13
C PRO A 202 -5.83 16.33 14.93
N ASP A 203 -6.70 15.36 15.17
CA ASP A 203 -7.47 14.64 14.15
C ASP A 203 -8.33 15.55 13.25
N ALA A 204 -8.40 16.83 13.57
CA ALA A 204 -9.17 17.87 12.90
C ALA A 204 -8.30 19.02 12.34
N ASP A 205 -7.06 18.77 11.91
CA ASP A 205 -6.29 19.79 11.18
C ASP A 205 -6.75 19.88 9.71
N PRO A 206 -7.56 20.88 9.33
CA PRO A 206 -8.13 20.97 8.00
C PRO A 206 -7.06 21.17 6.90
N GLU A 207 -5.98 21.89 7.20
CA GLU A 207 -4.89 22.13 6.25
C GLU A 207 -4.15 20.82 5.95
N LEU A 208 -3.85 20.06 6.97
CA LEU A 208 -3.19 18.77 6.81
C LEU A 208 -4.07 17.75 6.08
N ILE A 209 -5.38 17.76 6.37
CA ILE A 209 -6.36 16.91 5.66
C ILE A 209 -6.40 17.27 4.17
N GLU A 210 -6.51 18.55 3.83
CA GLU A 210 -6.52 19.00 2.44
C GLU A 210 -5.20 18.67 1.73
N ARG A 211 -4.05 18.80 2.40
CA ARG A 211 -2.76 18.36 1.86
C ARG A 211 -2.71 16.86 1.62
N TYR A 212 -3.19 16.05 2.55
CA TYR A 212 -3.26 14.61 2.38
C TYR A 212 -4.11 14.24 1.16
N PHE A 213 -5.28 14.86 1.01
CA PHE A 213 -6.12 14.66 -0.18
C PHE A 213 -5.46 15.10 -1.48
N ALA A 214 -4.73 16.21 -1.46
CA ALA A 214 -4.09 16.75 -2.66
C ALA A 214 -2.89 15.94 -3.13
N LEU A 215 -2.06 15.45 -2.19
CA LEU A 215 -0.76 14.82 -2.47
C LEU A 215 -0.85 13.29 -2.53
N GLY A 216 -1.83 12.69 -1.84
CA GLY A 216 -1.88 11.23 -1.65
C GLY A 216 -0.92 10.73 -0.59
N GLY A 217 -0.81 9.40 -0.51
CA GLY A 217 -0.02 8.69 0.50
C GLY A 217 1.38 8.26 0.05
N PHE A 218 1.92 8.71 -1.08
CA PHE A 218 3.28 8.37 -1.47
C PHE A 218 4.31 9.13 -0.63
N PRO A 219 5.22 8.43 0.11
CA PRO A 219 6.09 9.05 1.11
C PRO A 219 6.96 10.19 0.58
N ALA A 220 7.49 10.05 -0.64
CA ALA A 220 8.34 11.06 -1.28
C ALA A 220 7.67 12.43 -1.45
N HIS A 221 6.35 12.49 -1.35
CA HIS A 221 5.57 13.69 -1.60
C HIS A 221 4.95 14.31 -0.33
N ALA A 222 5.00 13.60 0.80
CA ALA A 222 4.34 14.05 2.04
C ALA A 222 4.86 15.41 2.56
N ALA A 223 6.12 15.74 2.27
CA ALA A 223 6.71 17.03 2.65
C ALA A 223 6.62 18.09 1.54
N SER A 224 6.09 17.80 0.35
CA SER A 224 6.06 18.72 -0.78
C SER A 224 4.92 19.75 -0.66
N PHE A 225 5.16 20.93 -1.19
CA PHE A 225 4.16 21.98 -1.43
C PHE A 225 3.94 22.24 -2.92
N ASP A 226 4.70 21.60 -3.81
CA ASP A 226 4.56 21.71 -5.26
C ASP A 226 3.61 20.64 -5.80
N TYR A 227 2.31 20.90 -5.72
CA TYR A 227 1.27 20.01 -6.21
C TYR A 227 1.38 19.65 -7.70
N PRO A 228 1.70 20.58 -8.63
CA PRO A 228 1.94 20.25 -10.02
C PRO A 228 3.07 19.22 -10.21
N LEU A 229 4.23 19.44 -9.57
CA LEU A 229 5.37 18.54 -9.63
C LEU A 229 5.05 17.16 -9.06
N VAL A 230 4.33 17.10 -7.95
CA VAL A 230 3.89 15.82 -7.35
C VAL A 230 3.02 15.03 -8.33
N ARG A 231 2.07 15.70 -8.98
CA ARG A 231 1.20 15.06 -9.99
C ARG A 231 1.99 14.54 -11.19
N GLU A 232 2.98 15.28 -11.64
CA GLU A 232 3.89 14.87 -12.72
C GLU A 232 4.68 13.60 -12.32
N ARG A 233 5.28 13.60 -11.13
CA ARG A 233 6.02 12.45 -10.60
C ARG A 233 5.14 11.23 -10.40
N LEU A 234 3.92 11.37 -9.88
CA LEU A 234 2.98 10.25 -9.75
C LEU A 234 2.64 9.64 -11.10
N ARG A 235 2.48 10.46 -12.15
CA ARG A 235 2.24 9.96 -13.52
C ARG A 235 3.45 9.25 -14.09
N GLY A 236 4.62 9.90 -14.06
CA GLY A 236 5.84 9.40 -14.69
C GLY A 236 6.51 8.29 -13.88
N ASP A 237 6.88 8.61 -12.63
CA ASP A 237 7.75 7.73 -11.84
C ASP A 237 7.00 6.54 -11.21
N VAL A 238 5.70 6.70 -10.96
CA VAL A 238 4.89 5.62 -10.37
C VAL A 238 4.15 4.86 -11.46
N VAL A 239 3.26 5.52 -12.19
CA VAL A 239 2.32 4.86 -13.12
C VAL A 239 3.00 4.45 -14.43
N ASP A 240 3.64 5.40 -15.13
CA ASP A 240 4.23 5.10 -16.45
C ASP A 240 5.37 4.09 -16.32
N ARG A 241 6.16 4.15 -15.23
CA ARG A 241 7.17 3.11 -14.96
C ARG A 241 6.54 1.76 -14.64
N ALA A 242 5.49 1.69 -13.82
CA ALA A 242 4.83 0.43 -13.52
C ALA A 242 4.27 -0.22 -14.81
N ILE A 243 3.62 0.56 -15.68
CA ILE A 243 3.05 0.04 -16.92
C ILE A 243 4.15 -0.38 -17.90
N ARG A 244 5.21 0.42 -18.07
CA ARG A 244 6.24 0.16 -19.09
C ARG A 244 7.31 -0.85 -18.66
N HIS A 245 7.62 -0.93 -17.35
CA HIS A 245 8.68 -1.83 -16.84
C HIS A 245 8.11 -3.05 -16.13
N ASP A 246 7.12 -2.89 -15.23
CA ASP A 246 6.63 -4.01 -14.44
C ASP A 246 5.70 -4.93 -15.27
N LEU A 247 5.10 -4.40 -16.34
CA LEU A 247 4.26 -5.16 -17.29
C LEU A 247 4.97 -5.49 -18.61
N THR A 248 6.27 -5.24 -18.74
CA THR A 248 7.06 -5.59 -19.93
C THR A 248 6.92 -7.07 -20.26
N GLY A 249 6.69 -7.38 -21.56
CA GLY A 249 6.48 -8.74 -22.04
C GLY A 249 5.13 -9.37 -21.69
N ARG A 250 4.28 -8.69 -20.91
CA ARG A 250 2.92 -9.13 -20.54
C ARG A 250 1.82 -8.35 -21.27
N VAL A 251 2.18 -7.20 -21.83
CA VAL A 251 1.30 -6.25 -22.52
C VAL A 251 1.90 -5.91 -23.88
N ASP A 252 1.09 -6.02 -24.93
CA ASP A 252 1.51 -5.70 -26.31
C ASP A 252 1.41 -4.18 -26.58
N ASP A 253 0.46 -3.49 -25.95
CA ASP A 253 0.25 -2.04 -26.09
C ASP A 253 0.18 -1.34 -24.73
N PRO A 254 1.33 -0.89 -24.19
CA PRO A 254 1.38 -0.16 -22.92
C PRO A 254 0.59 1.16 -22.91
N GLU A 255 0.45 1.83 -24.07
CA GLU A 255 -0.28 3.09 -24.16
C GLU A 255 -1.79 2.89 -23.99
N GLN A 256 -2.35 1.83 -24.55
CA GLN A 256 -3.76 1.49 -24.33
C GLN A 256 -4.02 1.07 -22.88
N VAL A 257 -3.10 0.34 -22.24
CA VAL A 257 -3.19 0.04 -20.80
C VAL A 257 -3.15 1.33 -19.98
N ARG A 258 -2.31 2.29 -20.36
CA ARG A 258 -2.26 3.61 -19.73
C ARG A 258 -3.58 4.38 -19.88
N ARG A 259 -4.20 4.37 -21.05
CA ARG A 259 -5.54 4.97 -21.28
C ARG A 259 -6.60 4.33 -20.39
N LEU A 260 -6.61 3.00 -20.32
CA LEU A 260 -7.49 2.26 -19.40
C LEU A 260 -7.24 2.68 -17.95
N PHE A 261 -5.98 2.76 -17.52
CA PHE A 261 -5.63 3.19 -16.17
C PHE A 261 -6.16 4.60 -15.85
N VAL A 262 -5.93 5.57 -16.73
CA VAL A 262 -6.46 6.95 -16.57
C VAL A 262 -7.98 6.94 -16.39
N TYR A 263 -8.68 6.16 -17.22
CA TYR A 263 -10.12 6.00 -17.10
C TYR A 263 -10.51 5.42 -15.73
N LEU A 264 -9.82 4.38 -15.27
CA LEU A 264 -10.10 3.76 -13.96
C LEU A 264 -9.87 4.75 -12.80
N MET A 265 -8.88 5.64 -12.90
CA MET A 265 -8.66 6.68 -11.89
C MET A 265 -9.80 7.70 -11.88
N GLN A 266 -10.26 8.13 -13.05
CA GLN A 266 -11.40 9.04 -13.18
C GLN A 266 -12.73 8.41 -12.74
N GLN A 267 -12.83 7.10 -12.76
CA GLN A 267 -14.00 6.31 -12.34
C GLN A 267 -13.73 5.50 -11.06
N SER A 268 -12.78 5.92 -10.24
CA SER A 268 -12.46 5.25 -8.97
C SER A 268 -13.71 5.08 -8.10
N GLY A 269 -13.91 3.88 -7.55
CA GLY A 269 -15.11 3.51 -6.80
C GLY A 269 -16.28 3.00 -7.66
N GLY A 270 -16.19 3.11 -8.99
CA GLY A 270 -17.22 2.63 -9.90
C GLY A 270 -17.16 1.13 -10.18
N VAL A 271 -18.34 0.56 -10.48
CA VAL A 271 -18.44 -0.79 -11.04
C VAL A 271 -18.04 -0.74 -12.52
N GLN A 272 -17.01 -1.49 -12.88
CA GLN A 272 -16.47 -1.47 -14.24
C GLN A 272 -17.05 -2.58 -15.11
N ASN A 273 -17.42 -2.22 -16.33
CA ASN A 273 -17.80 -3.17 -17.37
C ASN A 273 -16.70 -3.25 -18.42
N ALA A 274 -16.01 -4.39 -18.48
CA ALA A 274 -14.95 -4.59 -19.46
C ALA A 274 -15.46 -4.47 -20.92
N ALA A 275 -16.70 -4.83 -21.19
CA ALA A 275 -17.27 -4.75 -22.54
C ALA A 275 -17.45 -3.29 -23.02
N ASP A 276 -17.92 -2.40 -22.12
CA ASP A 276 -18.06 -0.99 -22.47
C ASP A 276 -16.71 -0.35 -22.78
N ARG A 277 -15.69 -0.71 -21.98
CA ARG A 277 -14.31 -0.18 -22.15
C ARG A 277 -13.63 -0.77 -23.37
N ALA A 278 -13.92 -2.00 -23.73
CA ALA A 278 -13.44 -2.65 -24.92
C ALA A 278 -13.88 -1.92 -26.21
N SER A 279 -15.13 -1.45 -26.22
CA SER A 279 -15.64 -0.62 -27.33
C SER A 279 -14.91 0.72 -27.44
N ASP A 280 -14.65 1.41 -26.31
CA ASP A 280 -13.94 2.68 -26.31
C ASP A 280 -12.47 2.57 -26.73
N LEU A 281 -11.85 1.43 -26.46
CA LEU A 281 -10.45 1.14 -26.75
C LEU A 281 -10.25 0.34 -28.07
N GLU A 282 -11.34 -0.03 -28.73
CA GLU A 282 -11.35 -0.84 -29.98
C GLU A 282 -10.61 -2.18 -29.81
N VAL A 283 -10.81 -2.86 -28.68
CA VAL A 283 -10.19 -4.14 -28.35
C VAL A 283 -11.21 -5.17 -27.87
N ASP A 284 -10.81 -6.44 -27.79
CA ASP A 284 -11.67 -7.49 -27.24
C ASP A 284 -11.91 -7.30 -25.74
N PRO A 285 -13.14 -7.52 -25.21
CA PRO A 285 -13.42 -7.43 -23.79
C PRO A 285 -12.53 -8.30 -22.88
N ARG A 286 -12.06 -9.45 -23.38
CA ARG A 286 -11.13 -10.32 -22.65
C ARG A 286 -9.77 -9.66 -22.47
N THR A 287 -9.34 -8.87 -23.46
CA THR A 287 -8.11 -8.06 -23.38
C THR A 287 -8.21 -7.01 -22.29
N VAL A 288 -9.33 -6.29 -22.21
CA VAL A 288 -9.56 -5.32 -21.13
C VAL A 288 -9.58 -6.01 -19.77
N ALA A 289 -10.26 -7.15 -19.65
CA ALA A 289 -10.29 -7.91 -18.41
C ALA A 289 -8.87 -8.36 -17.98
N LYS A 290 -8.06 -8.84 -18.92
CA LYS A 290 -6.64 -9.17 -18.70
C LYS A 290 -5.85 -7.94 -18.22
N TRP A 291 -6.02 -6.79 -18.86
CA TRP A 291 -5.31 -5.56 -18.47
C TRP A 291 -5.72 -5.07 -17.07
N ILE A 292 -6.99 -5.19 -16.70
CA ILE A 292 -7.44 -4.87 -15.33
C ILE A 292 -6.74 -5.77 -14.31
N GLU A 293 -6.62 -7.08 -14.57
CA GLU A 293 -5.90 -7.97 -13.65
C GLU A 293 -4.40 -7.61 -13.58
N LEU A 294 -3.78 -7.27 -14.71
CA LEU A 294 -2.39 -6.81 -14.73
C LEU A 294 -2.20 -5.50 -13.94
N LEU A 295 -3.11 -4.55 -14.07
CA LEU A 295 -3.08 -3.30 -13.29
C LEU A 295 -3.29 -3.54 -11.79
N LYS A 296 -4.09 -4.54 -11.41
CA LYS A 296 -4.20 -4.98 -10.01
C LYS A 296 -2.89 -5.60 -9.50
N ASP A 297 -2.17 -6.29 -10.36
CA ASP A 297 -0.87 -6.86 -10.05
C ASP A 297 0.20 -5.79 -9.77
N THR A 298 0.11 -4.61 -10.39
CA THR A 298 0.99 -3.46 -10.06
C THR A 298 0.68 -2.81 -8.72
N ILE A 299 -0.39 -3.24 -8.04
CA ILE A 299 -0.85 -2.66 -6.77
C ILE A 299 -1.24 -1.16 -6.89
N LEU A 300 -1.49 -0.67 -8.10
CA LEU A 300 -2.01 0.69 -8.35
C LEU A 300 -3.54 0.73 -8.43
N VAL A 301 -4.15 -0.42 -8.68
CA VAL A 301 -5.60 -0.62 -8.71
C VAL A 301 -5.99 -1.68 -7.69
N ALA A 302 -7.05 -1.42 -6.95
CA ALA A 302 -7.59 -2.34 -5.97
C ALA A 302 -9.05 -2.67 -6.28
N ALA A 303 -9.47 -3.88 -6.00
CA ALA A 303 -10.83 -4.33 -6.21
C ALA A 303 -11.57 -4.51 -4.88
N LEU A 304 -12.74 -3.91 -4.77
CA LEU A 304 -13.68 -4.12 -3.68
C LEU A 304 -14.76 -5.11 -4.16
N PRO A 305 -14.82 -6.32 -3.58
CA PRO A 305 -15.80 -7.31 -3.98
C PRO A 305 -17.23 -6.89 -3.59
N ARG A 306 -18.22 -7.35 -4.34
CA ARG A 306 -19.61 -7.27 -3.92
C ARG A 306 -19.87 -8.28 -2.82
N GLY A 307 -20.42 -7.83 -1.70
CA GLY A 307 -20.87 -8.70 -0.61
C GLY A 307 -22.11 -9.50 -0.96
N ALA A 308 -22.40 -10.55 -0.20
CA ALA A 308 -23.62 -11.32 -0.36
C ALA A 308 -24.82 -10.55 0.21
N THR A 309 -25.81 -10.32 -0.61
CA THR A 309 -27.10 -9.75 -0.19
C THR A 309 -28.12 -10.82 0.23
N SER A 310 -27.72 -12.08 0.23
CA SER A 310 -28.49 -13.25 0.68
C SER A 310 -27.58 -14.34 1.21
N ALA A 311 -28.08 -15.25 2.02
CA ALA A 311 -27.34 -16.38 2.60
C ALA A 311 -26.75 -17.38 1.57
N LYS A 312 -27.06 -17.22 0.27
CA LYS A 312 -26.52 -18.07 -0.79
C LYS A 312 -25.12 -17.60 -1.18
N ALA A 313 -24.11 -18.40 -0.86
CA ALA A 313 -22.70 -18.15 -1.23
C ALA A 313 -22.48 -17.86 -2.74
N SER A 314 -23.35 -18.39 -3.64
CA SER A 314 -23.32 -18.13 -5.07
C SER A 314 -23.62 -16.68 -5.46
N ALA A 315 -24.23 -15.87 -4.59
CA ALA A 315 -24.47 -14.45 -4.85
C ALA A 315 -23.18 -13.61 -4.76
N ARG A 316 -22.20 -14.03 -3.95
CA ARG A 316 -20.87 -13.38 -3.85
C ARG A 316 -20.06 -13.53 -5.14
N LEU A 317 -20.19 -14.65 -5.85
CA LEU A 317 -19.40 -14.97 -7.04
C LEU A 317 -19.88 -14.27 -8.32
N ARG A 318 -21.09 -13.71 -8.35
CA ARG A 318 -21.69 -13.12 -9.56
C ARG A 318 -21.65 -11.58 -9.60
N GLY A 319 -21.22 -10.94 -8.55
CA GLY A 319 -21.13 -9.49 -8.47
C GLY A 319 -19.87 -8.95 -9.12
N ARG A 320 -19.98 -7.92 -9.97
CA ARG A 320 -18.80 -7.21 -10.47
C ARG A 320 -18.18 -6.42 -9.33
N PRO A 321 -16.83 -6.42 -9.17
CA PRO A 321 -16.17 -5.60 -8.16
C PRO A 321 -16.25 -4.11 -8.53
N ARG A 322 -16.18 -3.25 -7.53
CA ARG A 322 -15.79 -1.86 -7.71
C ARG A 322 -14.28 -1.76 -7.79
N LEU A 323 -13.76 -0.92 -8.68
CA LEU A 323 -12.33 -0.69 -8.80
C LEU A 323 -11.97 0.67 -8.23
N TYR A 324 -10.99 0.67 -7.34
CA TYR A 324 -10.46 1.87 -6.68
C TYR A 324 -9.02 2.12 -7.10
N ALA A 325 -8.64 3.39 -7.14
CA ALA A 325 -7.24 3.75 -7.02
C ALA A 325 -6.70 3.18 -5.70
N ALA A 326 -5.53 2.55 -5.72
CA ALA A 326 -4.89 2.06 -4.49
C ALA A 326 -4.47 3.20 -3.56
N ASP A 327 -4.27 4.39 -4.12
CA ASP A 327 -4.00 5.63 -3.41
C ASP A 327 -4.80 6.77 -4.04
N HIS A 328 -5.43 7.61 -3.21
CA HIS A 328 -6.27 8.72 -3.67
C HIS A 328 -5.49 9.81 -4.42
N GLY A 329 -4.17 9.95 -4.18
CA GLY A 329 -3.29 10.83 -4.94
C GLY A 329 -3.24 10.47 -6.43
N LEU A 330 -3.44 9.19 -6.79
CA LEU A 330 -3.51 8.76 -8.19
C LEU A 330 -4.76 9.31 -8.89
N VAL A 331 -5.90 9.43 -8.19
CA VAL A 331 -7.10 10.08 -8.74
C VAL A 331 -6.79 11.52 -9.09
N ASN A 332 -6.16 12.26 -8.18
CA ASN A 332 -5.78 13.66 -8.37
C ASN A 332 -4.70 13.84 -9.44
N ALA A 333 -3.76 12.89 -9.54
CA ALA A 333 -2.69 12.97 -10.54
C ALA A 333 -3.24 13.03 -11.98
N PHE A 334 -4.34 12.34 -12.27
CA PHE A 334 -4.94 12.28 -13.61
C PHE A 334 -6.17 13.18 -13.79
N ALA A 335 -6.53 13.94 -12.78
CA ALA A 335 -7.59 14.95 -12.89
C ALA A 335 -7.15 16.15 -13.73
N LYS A 336 -8.03 16.69 -14.58
CA LYS A 336 -7.75 17.94 -15.34
C LYS A 336 -7.70 19.15 -14.41
N ALA A 337 -8.58 19.21 -13.42
CA ALA A 337 -8.66 20.29 -12.44
C ALA A 337 -9.02 19.75 -11.05
N PRO A 338 -8.07 19.14 -10.31
CA PRO A 338 -8.34 18.36 -9.08
C PRO A 338 -9.10 19.14 -7.99
N THR A 339 -8.81 20.44 -7.87
CA THR A 339 -9.41 21.30 -6.84
C THR A 339 -10.75 21.89 -7.24
N ARG A 340 -11.15 21.80 -8.52
CA ARG A 340 -12.36 22.43 -9.07
C ARG A 340 -13.44 21.44 -9.50
N ASP A 341 -13.11 20.15 -9.57
CA ASP A 341 -14.04 19.10 -9.96
C ASP A 341 -14.60 18.39 -8.71
N PRO A 342 -15.86 18.69 -8.31
CA PRO A 342 -16.44 18.09 -7.11
C PRO A 342 -16.58 16.56 -7.19
N GLU A 343 -16.77 16.01 -8.39
CA GLU A 343 -16.94 14.57 -8.58
C GLU A 343 -15.61 13.84 -8.36
N LEU A 344 -14.53 14.31 -8.96
CA LEU A 344 -13.20 13.75 -8.75
C LEU A 344 -12.73 13.90 -7.29
N ARG A 345 -13.06 15.02 -6.65
CA ARG A 345 -12.81 15.21 -5.22
C ARG A 345 -13.58 14.18 -4.37
N SER A 346 -14.84 13.91 -4.71
CA SER A 346 -15.63 12.87 -4.03
C SER A 346 -15.02 11.49 -4.20
N ARG A 347 -14.53 11.15 -5.39
CA ARG A 347 -13.85 9.88 -5.68
C ARG A 347 -12.52 9.74 -4.92
N ALA A 348 -11.73 10.80 -4.83
CA ALA A 348 -10.51 10.80 -4.03
C ALA A 348 -10.81 10.63 -2.54
N PHE A 349 -11.88 11.28 -2.05
CA PHE A 349 -12.34 11.15 -0.67
C PHE A 349 -12.75 9.71 -0.35
N GLU A 350 -13.56 9.10 -1.21
CA GLU A 350 -13.99 7.70 -1.07
C GLU A 350 -12.82 6.72 -1.19
N ALA A 351 -11.86 6.96 -2.10
CA ALA A 351 -10.65 6.15 -2.24
C ALA A 351 -9.76 6.20 -0.98
N ALA A 352 -9.65 7.37 -0.33
CA ALA A 352 -8.92 7.50 0.93
C ALA A 352 -9.61 6.70 2.06
N VAL A 353 -10.93 6.76 2.15
CA VAL A 353 -11.70 5.94 3.11
C VAL A 353 -11.50 4.45 2.83
N TYR A 354 -11.65 4.03 1.57
CA TYR A 354 -11.43 2.65 1.15
C TYR A 354 -10.04 2.13 1.54
N ARG A 355 -9.00 2.94 1.30
CA ARG A 355 -7.62 2.62 1.67
C ARG A 355 -7.49 2.30 3.18
N HIS A 356 -8.09 3.13 4.04
CA HIS A 356 -8.03 2.94 5.50
C HIS A 356 -8.88 1.77 5.98
N LEU A 357 -10.08 1.56 5.39
CA LEU A 357 -10.93 0.40 5.71
C LEU A 357 -10.26 -0.93 5.34
N ARG A 358 -9.48 -0.96 4.26
CA ARG A 358 -8.69 -2.15 3.90
C ARG A 358 -7.64 -2.50 4.95
N ASP A 359 -7.00 -1.49 5.54
CA ASP A 359 -6.05 -1.72 6.63
C ASP A 359 -6.76 -2.24 7.87
N VAL A 360 -7.89 -1.66 8.24
CA VAL A 360 -8.72 -2.17 9.35
C VAL A 360 -9.09 -3.63 9.12
N ALA A 361 -9.63 -3.96 7.95
CA ALA A 361 -10.01 -5.33 7.63
C ALA A 361 -8.81 -6.31 7.76
N ARG A 362 -7.64 -5.93 7.25
CA ARG A 362 -6.43 -6.76 7.36
C ARG A 362 -5.89 -6.89 8.79
N GLN A 363 -5.90 -5.80 9.57
CA GLN A 363 -5.39 -5.80 10.94
C GLN A 363 -6.24 -6.65 11.88
N HIS A 364 -7.52 -6.78 11.59
CA HIS A 364 -8.50 -7.51 12.40
C HIS A 364 -8.94 -8.84 11.76
N ASP A 365 -8.22 -9.33 10.74
CA ASP A 365 -8.57 -10.56 9.99
C ASP A 365 -10.02 -10.56 9.51
N GLY A 366 -10.47 -9.41 9.03
CA GLY A 366 -11.83 -9.11 8.64
C GLY A 366 -12.05 -9.09 7.14
N GLY A 367 -13.32 -8.93 6.75
CA GLY A 367 -13.77 -8.77 5.37
C GLY A 367 -14.11 -7.32 5.04
N LEU A 368 -13.94 -6.94 3.76
CA LEU A 368 -14.38 -5.67 3.22
C LEU A 368 -15.09 -5.90 1.89
N SER A 369 -16.33 -5.41 1.78
CA SER A 369 -17.15 -5.54 0.58
C SER A 369 -18.07 -4.33 0.42
N TYR A 370 -18.73 -4.19 -0.75
CA TYR A 370 -19.86 -3.28 -0.89
C TYR A 370 -21.17 -4.07 -1.05
N LEU A 371 -22.29 -3.47 -0.68
CA LEU A 371 -23.60 -4.09 -0.85
C LEU A 371 -24.46 -3.24 -1.78
N ARG A 372 -25.19 -3.91 -2.68
CA ARG A 372 -26.18 -3.28 -3.55
C ARG A 372 -27.34 -4.25 -3.77
N TRP A 373 -28.51 -3.90 -3.28
CA TRP A 373 -29.75 -4.68 -3.48
C TRP A 373 -30.51 -4.24 -4.75
N ASN A 374 -30.55 -2.92 -4.99
CA ASN A 374 -31.14 -2.28 -6.16
C ASN A 374 -30.50 -0.91 -6.37
N ASP A 375 -31.02 -0.08 -7.24
CA ASP A 375 -30.46 1.25 -7.54
C ASP A 375 -30.69 2.27 -6.41
N GLU A 376 -31.61 2.00 -5.48
CA GLU A 376 -31.96 2.90 -4.37
C GLU A 376 -31.33 2.49 -3.03
N LEU A 377 -30.92 1.22 -2.89
CA LEU A 377 -30.42 0.67 -1.63
C LEU A 377 -29.04 0.05 -1.82
N GLU A 378 -28.06 0.78 -1.38
CA GLU A 378 -26.64 0.47 -1.49
C GLU A 378 -25.90 0.87 -0.21
N VAL A 379 -24.77 0.21 0.08
CA VAL A 379 -23.80 0.57 1.11
C VAL A 379 -22.44 0.61 0.43
N ASP A 380 -21.72 1.73 0.59
CA ASP A 380 -20.40 1.91 -0.02
C ASP A 380 -19.43 0.85 0.49
N PHE A 381 -19.41 0.63 1.83
CA PHE A 381 -18.53 -0.36 2.43
C PHE A 381 -19.24 -1.12 3.57
N LEU A 382 -19.14 -2.44 3.54
CA LEU A 382 -19.43 -3.30 4.68
C LEU A 382 -18.10 -3.85 5.18
N VAL A 383 -17.73 -3.50 6.41
CA VAL A 383 -16.57 -4.06 7.13
C VAL A 383 -17.08 -5.14 8.06
N GLU A 384 -16.54 -6.34 7.95
CA GLU A 384 -16.92 -7.50 8.78
C GLU A 384 -15.68 -7.93 9.60
N VAL A 385 -15.78 -7.91 10.93
CA VAL A 385 -14.72 -8.35 11.84
C VAL A 385 -15.31 -9.32 12.86
N GLY A 386 -14.89 -10.57 12.82
CA GLY A 386 -15.47 -11.61 13.62
C GLY A 386 -16.96 -11.83 13.30
N ARG A 387 -17.84 -11.48 14.24
CA ARG A 387 -19.30 -11.54 14.07
C ARG A 387 -19.94 -10.18 13.90
N GLU A 388 -19.16 -9.13 13.89
CA GLU A 388 -19.64 -7.74 13.82
C GLU A 388 -19.53 -7.21 12.40
N GLY A 389 -20.57 -6.55 11.92
CA GLY A 389 -20.61 -5.84 10.66
C GLY A 389 -20.77 -4.33 10.88
N PHE A 390 -20.05 -3.52 10.12
CA PHE A 390 -20.13 -2.07 10.13
C PHE A 390 -20.50 -1.60 8.73
N ALA A 391 -21.66 -0.97 8.59
CA ALA A 391 -22.12 -0.41 7.31
C ALA A 391 -21.65 1.04 7.24
N VAL A 392 -20.84 1.35 6.25
CA VAL A 392 -20.19 2.66 6.08
C VAL A 392 -20.63 3.29 4.77
N GLU A 393 -21.09 4.52 4.86
CA GLU A 393 -21.43 5.40 3.74
C GLU A 393 -20.50 6.62 3.77
N VAL A 394 -20.14 7.14 2.60
CA VAL A 394 -19.16 8.21 2.48
C VAL A 394 -19.76 9.41 1.75
N THR A 395 -19.48 10.61 2.25
CA THR A 395 -19.87 11.85 1.59
C THR A 395 -18.91 12.99 1.89
N GLN A 396 -18.54 13.76 0.89
CA GLN A 396 -17.78 15.00 1.10
C GLN A 396 -18.63 16.16 1.64
N SER A 397 -19.96 16.00 1.72
CA SER A 397 -20.86 17.03 2.23
C SER A 397 -20.52 17.39 3.69
N ILE A 398 -20.51 18.67 4.01
CA ILE A 398 -20.35 19.17 5.38
C ILE A 398 -21.61 18.89 6.21
N GLN A 399 -22.78 18.89 5.55
CA GLN A 399 -24.07 18.61 6.18
C GLN A 399 -24.80 17.53 5.35
N PRO A 400 -24.67 16.25 5.72
CA PRO A 400 -25.34 15.16 5.03
C PRO A 400 -26.86 15.30 5.10
N LYS A 401 -27.53 15.03 3.98
CA LYS A 401 -29.00 15.08 3.89
C LYS A 401 -29.64 13.94 4.70
N ALA A 402 -30.83 14.21 5.29
CA ALA A 402 -31.57 13.23 6.08
C ALA A 402 -31.92 11.95 5.28
N ASP A 403 -32.19 12.07 3.98
CA ASP A 403 -32.50 10.92 3.12
C ASP A 403 -31.31 9.93 3.03
N LYS A 404 -30.08 10.46 2.93
CA LYS A 404 -28.87 9.61 2.88
C LYS A 404 -28.73 8.81 4.19
N ARG A 405 -28.99 9.42 5.33
CA ARG A 405 -29.00 8.77 6.63
C ARG A 405 -30.03 7.63 6.70
N LYS A 406 -31.31 7.92 6.35
CA LYS A 406 -32.40 6.92 6.37
C LYS A 406 -32.10 5.74 5.42
N THR A 407 -31.50 6.01 4.27
CA THR A 407 -31.07 4.96 3.33
C THR A 407 -30.00 4.07 3.94
N LEU A 408 -28.99 4.66 4.58
CA LEU A 408 -27.93 3.92 5.27
C LEU A 408 -28.46 3.09 6.44
N GLU A 409 -29.35 3.63 7.27
CA GLU A 409 -30.00 2.92 8.37
C GLU A 409 -30.73 1.65 7.87
N ARG A 410 -31.59 1.80 6.88
CA ARG A 410 -32.33 0.66 6.25
C ARG A 410 -31.37 -0.37 5.64
N ALA A 411 -30.29 0.09 5.01
CA ALA A 411 -29.31 -0.79 4.41
C ALA A 411 -28.48 -1.54 5.45
N ALA A 412 -28.12 -0.88 6.56
CA ALA A 412 -27.43 -1.49 7.69
C ALA A 412 -28.28 -2.56 8.38
N GLU A 413 -29.56 -2.27 8.64
CA GLU A 413 -30.50 -3.27 9.18
C GLU A 413 -30.59 -4.49 8.26
N ARG A 414 -30.73 -4.27 6.96
CA ARG A 414 -30.83 -5.35 5.97
C ARG A 414 -29.55 -6.16 5.85
N ALA A 415 -28.39 -5.53 6.07
CA ALA A 415 -27.09 -6.19 6.11
C ALA A 415 -26.85 -6.97 7.41
N GLY A 416 -27.66 -6.73 8.45
CA GLY A 416 -27.40 -7.23 9.80
C GLY A 416 -26.16 -6.58 10.43
N ALA A 417 -25.87 -5.33 10.04
CA ALA A 417 -24.74 -4.60 10.58
C ALA A 417 -25.02 -4.15 12.02
N ARG A 418 -24.01 -4.24 12.88
CA ARG A 418 -24.09 -3.76 14.27
C ARG A 418 -24.24 -2.25 14.33
N ARG A 419 -23.61 -1.54 13.39
CA ARG A 419 -23.59 -0.07 13.37
C ARG A 419 -23.61 0.47 11.95
N ALA A 420 -24.37 1.55 11.76
CA ALA A 420 -24.38 2.37 10.56
C ALA A 420 -23.54 3.62 10.78
N ILE A 421 -22.65 3.94 9.86
CA ILE A 421 -21.67 5.03 10.02
C ILE A 421 -21.64 5.86 8.74
N LEU A 422 -21.83 7.17 8.90
CA LEU A 422 -21.73 8.14 7.82
C LEU A 422 -20.45 8.98 8.01
N ILE A 423 -19.45 8.73 7.16
CA ILE A 423 -18.22 9.51 7.11
C ILE A 423 -18.45 10.74 6.22
N HIS A 424 -18.15 11.94 6.76
CA HIS A 424 -18.48 13.17 6.07
C HIS A 424 -17.39 14.25 6.15
N GLY A 425 -17.48 15.25 5.27
CA GLY A 425 -16.49 16.35 5.18
C GLY A 425 -16.65 17.47 6.21
N GLY A 426 -17.67 17.40 7.10
CA GLY A 426 -17.88 18.36 8.17
C GLY A 426 -17.07 18.05 9.44
N LEU A 427 -17.31 18.83 10.50
CA LEU A 427 -16.64 18.67 11.80
C LEU A 427 -17.54 18.09 12.89
N ALA A 428 -18.86 17.97 12.65
CA ALA A 428 -19.81 17.48 13.64
C ALA A 428 -19.66 15.97 13.86
N GLU A 429 -19.47 15.54 15.08
CA GLU A 429 -19.42 14.14 15.50
C GLU A 429 -20.63 13.83 16.37
N GLY A 430 -21.18 12.64 16.29
CA GLY A 430 -22.30 12.22 17.13
C GLY A 430 -23.09 11.07 16.51
N GLU A 431 -24.25 10.80 17.11
CA GLU A 431 -25.17 9.78 16.63
C GLU A 431 -26.59 10.38 16.48
N VAL A 432 -27.22 10.13 15.36
CA VAL A 432 -28.59 10.58 15.07
C VAL A 432 -29.40 9.41 14.54
N GLU A 433 -30.45 9.02 15.25
CA GLU A 433 -31.36 7.93 14.87
C GLU A 433 -30.58 6.64 14.49
N GLY A 434 -29.66 6.20 15.36
CA GLY A 434 -28.89 4.96 15.17
C GLY A 434 -27.78 5.02 14.12
N VAL A 435 -27.53 6.18 13.49
CA VAL A 435 -26.42 6.38 12.56
C VAL A 435 -25.36 7.26 13.19
N GLY A 436 -24.14 6.76 13.28
CA GLY A 436 -22.98 7.50 13.72
C GLY A 436 -22.47 8.46 12.63
N PHE A 437 -22.31 9.72 12.99
CA PHE A 437 -21.72 10.75 12.14
C PHE A 437 -20.25 10.91 12.51
N VAL A 438 -19.35 10.68 11.58
CA VAL A 438 -17.92 10.70 11.81
C VAL A 438 -17.23 11.67 10.84
N PRO A 439 -16.60 12.74 11.34
CA PRO A 439 -15.75 13.60 10.50
C PRO A 439 -14.64 12.79 9.83
N ILE A 440 -14.31 13.14 8.58
CA ILE A 440 -13.27 12.44 7.82
C ILE A 440 -11.90 12.47 8.54
N GLY A 441 -11.51 13.58 9.14
CA GLY A 441 -10.25 13.69 9.86
C GLY A 441 -10.18 12.72 11.04
N ARG A 442 -11.27 12.61 11.81
CA ARG A 442 -11.41 11.65 12.91
C ARG A 442 -11.28 10.21 12.41
N PHE A 443 -12.00 9.88 11.33
CA PHE A 443 -11.91 8.56 10.71
C PHE A 443 -10.50 8.24 10.21
N LEU A 444 -9.87 9.13 9.46
CA LEU A 444 -8.53 8.90 8.92
C LEU A 444 -7.46 8.78 10.01
N TRP A 445 -7.67 9.46 11.15
CA TRP A 445 -6.76 9.41 12.31
C TRP A 445 -6.83 8.07 13.04
N ASP A 446 -8.04 7.58 13.31
CA ASP A 446 -8.26 6.31 14.00
C ASP A 446 -9.49 5.58 13.45
N PRO A 447 -9.32 4.88 12.33
CA PRO A 447 -10.44 4.22 11.64
C PRO A 447 -11.16 3.18 12.50
N TRP A 448 -10.44 2.42 13.33
CA TRP A 448 -11.04 1.40 14.16
C TRP A 448 -11.94 1.99 15.25
N ASN A 449 -11.45 2.99 15.98
CA ASN A 449 -12.27 3.69 16.97
C ASN A 449 -13.49 4.39 16.33
N ALA A 450 -13.31 4.96 15.15
CA ALA A 450 -14.41 5.59 14.41
C ALA A 450 -15.51 4.57 14.05
N LEU A 451 -15.15 3.35 13.68
CA LEU A 451 -16.10 2.28 13.39
C LEU A 451 -16.79 1.76 14.66
N THR A 452 -16.02 1.49 15.71
CA THR A 452 -16.57 0.85 16.92
C THR A 452 -17.30 1.82 17.86
N GLY A 453 -17.07 3.12 17.72
CA GLY A 453 -17.64 4.15 18.62
C GLY A 453 -16.96 4.13 19.99
N GLY A 454 -15.75 3.63 20.11
CA GLY A 454 -14.95 3.75 21.31
C GLY A 454 -14.70 5.22 21.63
N GLY A 455 -15.08 5.67 22.81
CA GLY A 455 -14.81 7.03 23.29
C GLY A 455 -13.31 7.29 23.33
N ALA A 456 -12.94 8.56 23.12
CA ALA A 456 -11.58 9.06 23.20
C ALA A 456 -10.96 8.85 24.59
#